data_fd2f05ca3517423724fd3a166b1bca31
#
_entry.id   fd2f05ca3517423724fd3a166b1bca31
#
_cell.length_a   1.000
_cell.length_b   1.000
_cell.length_c   1.000
_cell.angle_alpha   90.00
_cell.angle_beta   90.00
_cell.angle_gamma   90.00
#
_symmetry.space_group_name_H-M   'P 1'
#
loop_
_entity.id
_entity.type
_entity.pdbx_description
1 polymer ?
#
loop_
_entity_poly.entity_id
_entity_poly.type
_entity_poly.pdbx_seq_one_letter_code
_entity_poly.pdbx_strand_id
1 'polypeptide(L)'
;MVETGLRGIDRSLTNYADEGFSRYLRRAFLASSGYDGQDLERPVIGITNTASDYNTCHREVPQLIESIRRGVLEAGGLPMVFPTISLGEILLSPTSMLYRNLMAMETEEMVRAQPMDAVVMVGGCDKTTPAQMMAAASLEVPSIVAVAGSMLTGDWRGERLGACTCLLYTSDAAD
;
A
#
# COMPACT_ATOMS: atom_id res chain seq x y z
N MET A 1 9.71 16.87 18.29
CA MET A 1 9.32 18.26 17.98
C MET A 1 8.19 18.18 16.96
N VAL A 2 7.00 18.57 17.37
CA VAL A 2 5.86 18.67 16.44
C VAL A 2 6.15 19.86 15.56
N GLU A 3 6.54 19.65 14.30
CA GLU A 3 6.66 20.71 13.31
C GLU A 3 5.29 21.34 13.11
N THR A 4 5.21 22.58 13.48
CA THR A 4 4.01 23.40 13.44
C THR A 4 3.59 23.63 11.99
N GLY A 5 2.49 23.06 11.57
CA GLY A 5 1.58 23.69 10.62
C GLY A 5 1.61 23.28 9.16
N LEU A 6 2.66 22.69 8.62
CA LEU A 6 2.66 22.22 7.21
C LEU A 6 2.06 20.83 7.11
N ARG A 7 1.05 20.66 6.26
CA ARG A 7 0.36 19.39 6.02
C ARG A 7 0.21 19.13 4.51
N GLY A 8 -0.14 17.92 4.17
CA GLY A 8 -0.36 17.53 2.79
C GLY A 8 0.89 17.70 1.95
N ILE A 9 0.71 18.20 0.76
CA ILE A 9 1.78 18.40 -0.25
C ILE A 9 2.90 19.35 0.23
N ASP A 10 2.62 20.23 1.17
CA ASP A 10 3.59 21.19 1.67
C ASP A 10 4.45 20.67 2.84
N ARG A 11 4.34 19.39 3.20
CA ARG A 11 5.23 18.75 4.20
C ARG A 11 6.64 18.55 3.64
N SER A 12 7.64 18.67 4.52
CA SER A 12 9.05 18.32 4.22
C SER A 12 9.57 18.94 2.93
N LEU A 13 9.48 20.26 2.79
CA LEU A 13 9.96 21.02 1.63
C LEU A 13 11.50 21.19 1.65
N THR A 14 12.25 20.09 1.63
CA THR A 14 13.71 20.09 1.81
C THR A 14 14.49 19.77 0.54
N ASN A 15 13.83 19.50 -0.57
CA ASN A 15 14.45 19.00 -1.80
C ASN A 15 15.38 20.03 -2.48
N TYR A 16 15.12 21.31 -2.27
CA TYR A 16 15.90 22.41 -2.83
C TYR A 16 16.13 23.41 -1.70
N ALA A 17 17.22 24.13 -1.71
CA ALA A 17 17.58 25.07 -0.64
C ALA A 17 16.55 26.19 -0.37
N ASP A 18 15.52 26.32 -1.22
CA ASP A 18 14.45 27.29 -1.12
C ASP A 18 13.10 26.58 -1.00
N GLU A 19 12.39 26.80 0.11
CA GLU A 19 11.06 26.21 0.36
C GLU A 19 9.99 26.72 -0.61
N GLY A 20 10.05 28.01 -0.99
CA GLY A 20 9.11 28.61 -1.93
C GLY A 20 9.23 27.97 -3.31
N PHE A 21 10.46 27.76 -3.77
CA PHE A 21 10.73 27.09 -5.03
C PHE A 21 10.34 25.60 -4.97
N SER A 22 10.61 24.92 -3.88
CA SER A 22 10.20 23.50 -3.66
C SER A 22 8.69 23.36 -3.72
N ARG A 23 7.95 24.26 -3.06
CA ARG A 23 6.48 24.30 -3.07
C ARG A 23 5.95 24.56 -4.47
N TYR A 24 6.51 25.55 -5.16
CA TYR A 24 6.12 25.88 -6.53
C TYR A 24 6.27 24.66 -7.45
N LEU A 25 7.42 24.00 -7.41
CA LEU A 25 7.66 22.81 -8.25
C LEU A 25 6.68 21.68 -7.95
N ARG A 26 6.46 21.32 -6.68
CA ARG A 26 5.50 20.27 -6.32
C ARG A 26 4.11 20.56 -6.87
N ARG A 27 3.62 21.78 -6.67
CA ARG A 27 2.30 22.20 -7.14
C ARG A 27 2.21 22.22 -8.67
N ALA A 28 3.24 22.72 -9.36
CA ALA A 28 3.28 22.74 -10.81
C ALA A 28 3.25 21.33 -11.43
N PHE A 29 4.03 20.40 -10.90
CA PHE A 29 4.05 19.02 -11.37
C PHE A 29 2.73 18.28 -11.09
N LEU A 30 2.14 18.47 -9.93
CA LEU A 30 0.85 17.86 -9.60
C LEU A 30 -0.28 18.46 -10.43
N ALA A 31 -0.28 19.77 -10.65
CA ALA A 31 -1.24 20.41 -11.53
C ALA A 31 -1.15 19.88 -12.98
N SER A 32 0.06 19.62 -13.48
CA SER A 32 0.26 18.98 -14.79
C SER A 32 -0.30 17.55 -14.85
N SER A 33 -0.45 16.89 -13.69
CA SER A 33 -1.04 15.56 -13.56
C SER A 33 -2.55 15.59 -13.32
N GLY A 34 -3.19 16.79 -13.34
CA GLY A 34 -4.63 16.96 -13.29
C GLY A 34 -5.19 17.28 -11.90
N TYR A 35 -4.34 17.54 -10.90
CA TYR A 35 -4.81 18.00 -9.58
C TYR A 35 -5.02 19.51 -9.60
N ASP A 36 -6.16 19.97 -9.09
CA ASP A 36 -6.44 21.41 -8.99
C ASP A 36 -5.90 22.02 -7.68
N GLY A 37 -6.00 23.35 -7.57
CA GLY A 37 -5.52 24.05 -6.39
C GLY A 37 -6.24 23.67 -5.10
N GLN A 38 -7.51 23.27 -5.17
CA GLN A 38 -8.29 22.84 -4.00
C GLN A 38 -7.87 21.44 -3.53
N ASP A 39 -7.56 20.55 -4.48
CA ASP A 39 -7.03 19.21 -4.16
C ASP A 39 -5.73 19.32 -3.39
N LEU A 40 -4.85 20.22 -3.78
CA LEU A 40 -3.52 20.42 -3.17
C LEU A 40 -3.55 21.05 -1.77
N GLU A 41 -4.70 21.55 -1.32
CA GLU A 41 -4.90 22.04 0.07
C GLU A 41 -5.41 20.95 1.02
N ARG A 42 -5.80 19.78 0.50
CA ARG A 42 -6.31 18.66 1.31
C ARG A 42 -5.19 17.92 2.03
N PRO A 43 -5.48 17.28 3.17
CA PRO A 43 -4.54 16.34 3.76
C PRO A 43 -4.28 15.17 2.81
N VAL A 44 -3.02 14.82 2.65
CA VAL A 44 -2.59 13.72 1.77
C VAL A 44 -2.66 12.40 2.51
N ILE A 45 -3.41 11.47 1.94
CA ILE A 45 -3.49 10.09 2.45
C ILE A 45 -2.79 9.16 1.46
N GLY A 46 -1.63 8.66 1.87
CA GLY A 46 -0.91 7.65 1.09
C GLY A 46 -1.67 6.33 1.07
N ILE A 47 -1.63 5.62 -0.05
CA ILE A 47 -2.23 4.29 -0.18
C ILE A 47 -1.17 3.38 -0.82
N THR A 48 -0.73 2.35 -0.11
CA THR A 48 0.22 1.40 -0.67
C THR A 48 -0.46 0.53 -1.72
N ASN A 49 0.21 0.35 -2.86
CA ASN A 49 -0.24 -0.56 -3.91
C ASN A 49 0.67 -1.79 -3.96
N THR A 50 0.16 -2.91 -3.47
CA THR A 50 0.82 -4.21 -3.47
C THR A 50 0.28 -5.15 -4.55
N ALA A 51 -0.47 -4.65 -5.53
CA ALA A 51 -0.95 -5.46 -6.64
C ALA A 51 0.22 -6.02 -7.46
N SER A 52 0.13 -7.28 -7.84
CA SER A 52 1.11 -7.96 -8.68
C SER A 52 0.51 -9.22 -9.29
N ASP A 53 0.76 -9.47 -10.56
CA ASP A 53 0.36 -10.72 -11.22
C ASP A 53 1.11 -11.94 -10.65
N TYR A 54 2.27 -11.72 -10.03
CA TYR A 54 3.02 -12.76 -9.31
C TYR A 54 2.48 -13.05 -7.91
N ASN A 55 1.46 -12.34 -7.46
CA ASN A 55 0.85 -12.54 -6.14
C ASN A 55 -0.67 -12.73 -6.27
N THR A 56 -1.08 -13.97 -6.40
CA THR A 56 -2.49 -14.34 -6.58
C THR A 56 -3.39 -13.93 -5.40
N CYS A 57 -2.83 -13.79 -4.20
CA CYS A 57 -3.55 -13.29 -3.02
C CYS A 57 -3.93 -11.81 -3.14
N HIS A 58 -3.30 -11.07 -4.06
CA HIS A 58 -3.52 -9.64 -4.25
C HIS A 58 -4.34 -9.31 -5.50
N ARG A 59 -5.03 -10.29 -6.05
CA ARG A 59 -5.86 -10.11 -7.25
C ARG A 59 -6.90 -9.00 -7.10
N GLU A 60 -7.50 -8.87 -5.92
CA GLU A 60 -8.56 -7.89 -5.64
C GLU A 60 -8.03 -6.55 -5.10
N VAL A 61 -6.72 -6.42 -4.93
CA VAL A 61 -6.09 -5.19 -4.43
C VAL A 61 -6.42 -3.96 -5.28
N PRO A 62 -6.43 -4.01 -6.63
CA PRO A 62 -6.81 -2.84 -7.43
C PRO A 62 -8.22 -2.31 -7.12
N GLN A 63 -9.21 -3.21 -6.97
CA GLN A 63 -10.59 -2.84 -6.64
C GLN A 63 -10.71 -2.28 -5.22
N LEU A 64 -9.95 -2.85 -4.29
CA LEU A 64 -9.89 -2.36 -2.92
C LEU A 64 -9.28 -0.95 -2.87
N ILE A 65 -8.19 -0.70 -3.60
CA ILE A 65 -7.57 0.62 -3.71
C ILE A 65 -8.57 1.66 -4.24
N GLU A 66 -9.34 1.34 -5.28
CA GLU A 66 -10.34 2.26 -5.82
C GLU A 66 -11.46 2.56 -4.80
N SER A 67 -11.84 1.59 -3.98
CA SER A 67 -12.80 1.79 -2.90
C SER A 67 -12.23 2.68 -1.79
N ILE A 68 -10.97 2.48 -1.42
CA ILE A 68 -10.25 3.32 -0.44
C ILE A 68 -10.11 4.74 -0.97
N ARG A 69 -9.73 4.92 -2.25
CA ARG A 69 -9.63 6.26 -2.87
C ARG A 69 -10.94 7.05 -2.74
N ARG A 70 -12.06 6.41 -3.05
CA ARG A 70 -13.38 7.05 -2.91
C ARG A 70 -13.67 7.45 -1.47
N GLY A 71 -13.42 6.55 -0.50
CA GLY A 71 -13.61 6.86 0.91
C GLY A 71 -12.74 8.01 1.41
N VAL A 72 -11.49 8.10 0.95
CA VAL A 72 -10.58 9.22 1.27
C VAL A 72 -11.10 10.54 0.68
N LEU A 73 -11.56 10.52 -0.58
CA LEU A 73 -12.14 11.71 -1.23
C LEU A 73 -13.42 12.18 -0.53
N GLU A 74 -14.31 11.27 -0.17
CA GLU A 74 -15.54 11.56 0.58
C GLU A 74 -15.25 12.16 1.96
N ALA A 75 -14.16 11.74 2.59
CA ALA A 75 -13.68 12.30 3.85
C ALA A 75 -12.93 13.64 3.70
N GLY A 76 -12.76 14.15 2.48
CA GLY A 76 -12.09 15.41 2.21
C GLY A 76 -10.57 15.32 2.12
N GLY A 77 -9.99 14.12 2.05
CA GLY A 77 -8.56 13.89 1.84
C GLY A 77 -8.17 13.82 0.36
N LEU A 78 -6.87 13.90 0.09
CA LEU A 78 -6.26 13.67 -1.21
C LEU A 78 -5.63 12.28 -1.23
N PRO A 79 -6.21 11.28 -1.92
CA PRO A 79 -5.63 9.93 -1.99
C PRO A 79 -4.46 9.89 -2.98
N MET A 80 -3.28 9.50 -2.50
CA MET A 80 -2.08 9.33 -3.32
C MET A 80 -1.62 7.87 -3.25
N VAL A 81 -1.79 7.15 -4.37
CA VAL A 81 -1.39 5.75 -4.48
C VAL A 81 0.08 5.66 -4.87
N PHE A 82 0.84 4.82 -4.18
CA PHE A 82 2.23 4.56 -4.50
C PHE A 82 2.55 3.05 -4.43
N PRO A 83 3.44 2.55 -5.30
CA PRO A 83 3.78 1.13 -5.32
C PRO A 83 4.66 0.75 -4.12
N THR A 84 4.50 -0.48 -3.66
CA THR A 84 5.41 -1.15 -2.73
C THR A 84 5.68 -2.57 -3.22
N ILE A 85 6.68 -3.23 -2.63
CA ILE A 85 6.97 -4.64 -2.91
C ILE A 85 5.72 -5.50 -2.66
N SER A 86 5.50 -6.50 -3.51
CA SER A 86 4.46 -7.52 -3.35
C SER A 86 5.09 -8.90 -3.20
N LEU A 87 4.73 -9.61 -2.12
CA LEU A 87 5.34 -10.89 -1.78
C LEU A 87 4.34 -12.04 -1.97
N GLY A 88 4.40 -12.69 -3.13
CA GLY A 88 3.64 -13.90 -3.43
C GLY A 88 4.48 -15.14 -3.14
N GLU A 89 4.17 -15.90 -2.10
CA GLU A 89 5.01 -17.00 -1.60
C GLU A 89 5.28 -18.09 -2.64
N ILE A 90 4.28 -18.43 -3.45
CA ILE A 90 4.35 -19.56 -4.39
C ILE A 90 5.38 -19.34 -5.51
N LEU A 91 5.56 -18.09 -5.94
CA LEU A 91 6.39 -17.74 -7.10
C LEU A 91 7.73 -17.09 -6.73
N LEU A 92 7.96 -16.80 -5.44
CA LEU A 92 9.20 -16.20 -4.96
C LEU A 92 10.24 -17.26 -4.58
N SER A 93 11.45 -17.09 -5.07
CA SER A 93 12.59 -17.95 -4.76
C SER A 93 13.71 -17.13 -4.09
N PRO A 94 14.48 -17.71 -3.17
CA PRO A 94 14.35 -19.07 -2.60
C PRO A 94 13.22 -19.16 -1.57
N THR A 95 12.75 -18.07 -1.00
CA THR A 95 11.63 -17.98 -0.06
C THR A 95 11.18 -16.53 0.11
N SER A 96 9.89 -16.31 0.28
CA SER A 96 9.30 -14.99 0.53
C SER A 96 9.75 -14.37 1.87
N MET A 97 10.18 -15.18 2.83
CA MET A 97 10.66 -14.73 4.15
C MET A 97 11.86 -13.79 4.06
N LEU A 98 12.77 -13.99 3.11
CA LEU A 98 13.94 -13.12 2.92
C LEU A 98 13.56 -11.70 2.54
N TYR A 99 12.44 -11.54 1.84
CA TYR A 99 11.99 -10.25 1.32
C TYR A 99 11.02 -9.51 2.25
N ARG A 100 10.49 -10.17 3.29
CA ARG A 100 9.55 -9.55 4.23
C ARG A 100 10.15 -8.33 4.92
N ASN A 101 11.37 -8.43 5.43
CA ASN A 101 12.06 -7.32 6.08
C ASN A 101 12.44 -6.22 5.08
N LEU A 102 12.86 -6.61 3.87
CA LEU A 102 13.15 -5.65 2.80
C LEU A 102 11.90 -4.82 2.44
N MET A 103 10.75 -5.48 2.31
CA MET A 103 9.47 -4.79 2.09
C MET A 103 9.10 -3.85 3.24
N ALA A 104 9.32 -4.26 4.49
CA ALA A 104 9.05 -3.41 5.64
C ALA A 104 9.91 -2.13 5.60
N MET A 105 11.19 -2.27 5.34
CA MET A 105 12.14 -1.15 5.21
C MET A 105 11.76 -0.25 4.02
N GLU A 106 11.50 -0.83 2.86
CA GLU A 106 11.12 -0.09 1.66
C GLU A 106 9.83 0.71 1.89
N THR A 107 8.80 0.08 2.45
CA THR A 107 7.53 0.75 2.75
C THR A 107 7.73 1.90 3.75
N GLU A 108 8.52 1.70 4.80
CA GLU A 108 8.85 2.74 5.78
C GLU A 108 9.54 3.92 5.10
N GLU A 109 10.57 3.66 4.30
CA GLU A 109 11.33 4.72 3.62
C GLU A 109 10.48 5.48 2.60
N MET A 110 9.60 4.79 1.86
CA MET A 110 8.68 5.44 0.93
C MET A 110 7.68 6.35 1.64
N VAL A 111 7.17 5.95 2.80
CA VAL A 111 6.27 6.80 3.61
C VAL A 111 7.01 8.00 4.17
N ARG A 112 8.27 7.84 4.61
CA ARG A 112 9.10 8.94 5.13
C ARG A 112 9.51 9.93 4.05
N ALA A 113 9.78 9.43 2.84
CA ALA A 113 10.28 10.25 1.73
C ALA A 113 9.20 11.08 1.05
N GLN A 114 7.93 10.67 1.13
CA GLN A 114 6.83 11.32 0.44
C GLN A 114 5.98 12.19 1.38
N PRO A 115 5.44 13.31 0.90
CA PRO A 115 4.61 14.18 1.71
C PRO A 115 3.21 13.57 1.91
N MET A 116 2.98 12.93 3.07
CA MET A 116 1.67 12.40 3.44
C MET A 116 1.37 12.62 4.91
N ASP A 117 0.10 12.79 5.25
CA ASP A 117 -0.38 13.03 6.61
C ASP A 117 -0.81 11.76 7.31
N ALA A 118 -1.22 10.75 6.54
CA ALA A 118 -1.57 9.42 7.00
C ALA A 118 -1.37 8.41 5.86
N VAL A 119 -1.35 7.13 6.18
CA VAL A 119 -1.19 6.07 5.18
C VAL A 119 -2.18 4.92 5.41
N VAL A 120 -2.77 4.43 4.32
CA VAL A 120 -3.52 3.19 4.28
C VAL A 120 -2.64 2.14 3.62
N MET A 121 -2.29 1.11 4.37
CA MET A 121 -1.44 0.01 3.93
C MET A 121 -2.29 -1.16 3.49
N VAL A 122 -2.27 -1.45 2.18
CA VAL A 122 -3.10 -2.47 1.56
C VAL A 122 -2.28 -3.74 1.32
N GLY A 123 -2.73 -4.85 1.88
CA GLY A 123 -2.07 -6.15 1.70
C GLY A 123 -3.04 -7.30 1.95
N GLY A 124 -2.68 -8.51 1.59
CA GLY A 124 -3.56 -9.67 1.72
C GLY A 124 -2.84 -10.99 1.96
N CYS A 125 -1.53 -11.02 1.85
CA CYS A 125 -0.74 -12.23 1.97
C CYS A 125 -0.06 -12.32 3.35
N ASP A 126 0.30 -13.53 3.75
CA ASP A 126 0.93 -13.82 5.04
C ASP A 126 2.33 -13.21 5.25
N LYS A 127 2.96 -12.71 4.19
CA LYS A 127 4.23 -11.97 4.27
C LYS A 127 4.04 -10.47 4.05
N THR A 128 3.15 -10.07 3.15
CA THR A 128 2.89 -8.67 2.83
C THR A 128 2.25 -7.93 4.00
N THR A 129 1.22 -8.51 4.61
CA THR A 129 0.53 -7.90 5.76
C THR A 129 1.47 -7.67 6.95
N PRO A 130 2.24 -8.67 7.44
CA PRO A 130 3.19 -8.43 8.52
C PRO A 130 4.28 -7.42 8.15
N ALA A 131 4.77 -7.41 6.90
CA ALA A 131 5.77 -6.44 6.47
C ALA A 131 5.25 -4.99 6.59
N GLN A 132 4.02 -4.75 6.16
CA GLN A 132 3.38 -3.45 6.31
C GLN A 132 3.12 -3.07 7.76
N MET A 133 2.71 -4.03 8.61
CA MET A 133 2.57 -3.79 10.05
C MET A 133 3.91 -3.46 10.71
N MET A 134 5.00 -4.09 10.30
CA MET A 134 6.36 -3.76 10.77
C MET A 134 6.73 -2.33 10.37
N ALA A 135 6.48 -1.94 9.13
CA ALA A 135 6.69 -0.57 8.67
C ALA A 135 5.83 0.42 9.47
N ALA A 136 4.54 0.14 9.64
CA ALA A 136 3.62 0.99 10.41
C ALA A 136 4.11 1.22 11.85
N ALA A 137 4.66 0.17 12.49
CA ALA A 137 5.17 0.25 13.85
C ALA A 137 6.41 1.15 14.01
N SER A 138 7.15 1.37 12.92
CA SER A 138 8.34 2.23 12.87
C SER A 138 8.03 3.68 12.45
N LEU A 139 6.81 3.94 11.99
CA LEU A 139 6.38 5.24 11.49
C LEU A 139 5.72 6.08 12.58
N GLU A 140 5.92 7.39 12.49
CA GLU A 140 5.20 8.39 13.31
C GLU A 140 3.90 8.88 12.65
N VAL A 141 3.65 8.44 11.41
CA VAL A 141 2.46 8.82 10.62
C VAL A 141 1.29 7.91 10.98
N PRO A 142 0.08 8.44 11.22
CA PRO A 142 -1.10 7.63 11.43
C PRO A 142 -1.29 6.60 10.31
N SER A 143 -1.43 5.33 10.69
CA SER A 143 -1.45 4.22 9.74
C SER A 143 -2.64 3.29 9.97
N ILE A 144 -3.28 2.87 8.89
CA ILE A 144 -4.34 1.84 8.91
C ILE A 144 -3.91 0.72 7.98
N VAL A 145 -3.99 -0.53 8.45
CA VAL A 145 -3.77 -1.71 7.61
C VAL A 145 -5.12 -2.21 7.09
N ALA A 146 -5.28 -2.21 5.77
CA ALA A 146 -6.45 -2.73 5.07
C ALA A 146 -6.10 -4.07 4.43
N VAL A 147 -6.69 -5.14 4.93
CA VAL A 147 -6.42 -6.50 4.46
C VAL A 147 -7.43 -6.89 3.39
N ALA A 148 -6.95 -7.44 2.27
CA ALA A 148 -7.79 -7.88 1.15
C ALA A 148 -8.73 -9.07 1.48
N GLY A 149 -8.57 -9.68 2.66
CA GLY A 149 -9.38 -10.80 3.10
C GLY A 149 -8.83 -12.16 2.67
N SER A 150 -9.63 -13.20 2.92
CA SER A 150 -9.29 -14.58 2.54
C SER A 150 -9.61 -14.82 1.06
N MET A 151 -8.93 -15.78 0.45
CA MET A 151 -9.26 -16.25 -0.89
C MET A 151 -10.67 -16.84 -0.94
N LEU A 152 -11.30 -16.78 -2.11
CA LEU A 152 -12.60 -17.41 -2.34
C LEU A 152 -12.53 -18.90 -2.05
N THR A 153 -13.57 -19.40 -1.38
CA THR A 153 -13.74 -20.82 -1.14
C THR A 153 -14.13 -21.51 -2.46
N GLY A 154 -13.38 -22.54 -2.82
CA GLY A 154 -13.75 -23.47 -3.90
C GLY A 154 -14.74 -24.51 -3.43
N ASP A 155 -15.33 -25.25 -4.37
CA ASP A 155 -16.12 -26.46 -4.12
C ASP A 155 -15.61 -27.58 -5.03
N TRP A 156 -15.41 -28.76 -4.45
CA TRP A 156 -15.04 -29.96 -5.18
C TRP A 156 -15.74 -31.17 -4.59
N ARG A 157 -16.53 -31.85 -5.39
CA ARG A 157 -17.32 -33.03 -4.98
C ARG A 157 -18.24 -32.77 -3.78
N GLY A 158 -18.75 -31.51 -3.63
CA GLY A 158 -19.62 -31.11 -2.52
C GLY A 158 -18.88 -30.73 -1.23
N GLU A 159 -17.54 -30.70 -1.25
CA GLU A 159 -16.72 -30.25 -0.13
C GLU A 159 -16.18 -28.83 -0.40
N ARG A 160 -16.23 -27.99 0.61
CA ARG A 160 -15.67 -26.64 0.56
C ARG A 160 -14.16 -26.70 0.72
N LEU A 161 -13.44 -26.14 -0.25
CA LEU A 161 -11.98 -26.18 -0.32
C LEU A 161 -11.38 -24.77 -0.24
N GLY A 162 -10.35 -24.63 0.57
CA GLY A 162 -9.38 -23.52 0.46
C GLY A 162 -8.16 -23.96 -0.36
N ALA A 163 -7.26 -23.02 -0.66
CA ALA A 163 -6.06 -23.29 -1.45
C ALA A 163 -5.20 -24.43 -0.87
N CYS A 164 -5.00 -24.44 0.45
CA CYS A 164 -4.21 -25.49 1.12
C CYS A 164 -4.90 -26.86 1.08
N THR A 165 -6.23 -26.90 1.18
CA THR A 165 -6.99 -28.15 1.09
C THR A 165 -6.92 -28.73 -0.32
N CYS A 166 -6.96 -27.85 -1.34
CA CYS A 166 -6.83 -28.26 -2.75
C CYS A 166 -5.49 -28.97 -3.01
N LEU A 167 -4.41 -28.50 -2.40
CA LEU A 167 -3.07 -29.13 -2.51
C LEU A 167 -3.05 -30.56 -1.92
N LEU A 168 -3.75 -30.80 -0.83
CA LEU A 168 -3.83 -32.15 -0.23
C LEU A 168 -4.52 -33.14 -1.17
N TYR A 169 -5.63 -32.73 -1.83
CA TYR A 169 -6.36 -33.59 -2.75
C TYR A 169 -5.69 -33.80 -4.09
N THR A 170 -4.83 -32.87 -4.53
CA THR A 170 -4.09 -33.03 -5.79
C THR A 170 -2.81 -33.87 -5.63
N SER A 171 -2.25 -33.96 -4.42
CA SER A 171 -1.12 -34.86 -4.16
C SER A 171 -1.53 -36.33 -4.23
N ASP A 172 -2.74 -36.67 -3.75
CA ASP A 172 -3.27 -38.05 -3.82
C ASP A 172 -3.67 -38.46 -5.25
N ALA A 173 -3.78 -37.57 -6.19
CA ALA A 173 -4.11 -37.86 -7.59
C ALA A 173 -2.86 -38.04 -8.48
N ALA A 174 -1.66 -37.83 -7.93
CA ALA A 174 -0.38 -37.97 -8.63
C ALA A 174 0.30 -39.36 -8.38
N ASP A 175 -0.22 -40.19 -7.48
CA ASP A 175 0.16 -41.56 -7.23
C ASP A 175 -0.84 -42.52 -7.93
#